data_56c756ed5066fd09b0c6905a999cf239
#
_entry.id   56c756ed5066fd09b0c6905a999cf239
#
_cell.length_a   1.000
_cell.length_b   1.000
_cell.length_c   1.000
_cell.angle_alpha   90.00
_cell.angle_beta   90.00
_cell.angle_gamma   90.00
#
_symmetry.space_group_name_H-M   'P 1'
#
loop_
_entity.id
_entity.type
_entity.pdbx_description
1 polymer ?
#
loop_
_entity_poly.entity_id
_entity_poly.type
_entity_poly.pdbx_seq_one_letter_code
_entity_poly.pdbx_strand_id
1 'polypeptide(L)'
;MAFKRISVLGSNGLLDGKSYIAAGDLCTVGEKTPGGLYPVTYPTSRGSKTRWVRTLKGFLCNQREYPDIPYPAKGYENATIKSGGCGVCAAVNVVGALTGKAISVRVMRDLAVSGGARVSGGTNMKRLASLICARYGLKMTTTSSLPELQRHLIRGGVAICNCAGREMFSTGGHYVVALGILGGKVCIADPGLYTGKYSTAARKAKVQVSGDLIFADAETLNADCIGRAPRYYLFSK
;
A
#
# COMPACT_ATOMS: atom_id res chain seq x y z
N MET A 1 0.39 1.05 7.64
CA MET A 1 1.84 1.23 7.85
C MET A 1 2.43 -0.03 8.47
N ALA A 2 3.46 -0.58 7.84
CA ALA A 2 4.01 -1.92 8.15
C ALA A 2 5.07 -1.95 9.25
N PHE A 3 4.94 -1.16 10.31
CA PHE A 3 5.99 -1.08 11.31
C PHE A 3 5.46 -1.15 12.74
N LYS A 4 6.21 -1.79 13.64
CA LYS A 4 5.90 -1.78 15.06
C LYS A 4 6.15 -0.41 15.69
N ARG A 5 7.30 0.17 15.37
CA ARG A 5 7.75 1.50 15.81
C ARG A 5 8.78 2.03 14.85
N ILE A 6 8.72 3.32 14.55
CA ILE A 6 9.77 4.01 13.83
C ILE A 6 10.43 4.97 14.77
N SER A 7 11.74 4.83 14.92
CA SER A 7 12.55 5.86 15.56
C SER A 7 12.53 7.11 14.69
N VAL A 8 12.22 8.23 15.28
CA VAL A 8 12.13 9.52 14.61
C VAL A 8 13.34 10.38 14.93
N LEU A 9 13.57 11.37 14.09
CA LEU A 9 14.69 12.28 14.15
C LEU A 9 14.23 13.64 14.68
N GLY A 10 15.14 14.38 15.29
CA GLY A 10 14.99 15.81 15.47
C GLY A 10 15.13 16.56 14.14
N SER A 11 14.88 17.86 14.14
CA SER A 11 15.04 18.74 12.96
C SER A 11 16.48 18.78 12.42
N ASN A 12 17.46 18.46 13.25
CA ASN A 12 18.88 18.34 12.90
C ASN A 12 19.23 16.99 12.22
N GLY A 13 18.26 16.10 12.02
CA GLY A 13 18.47 14.79 11.40
C GLY A 13 19.12 13.73 12.30
N LEU A 14 19.28 14.00 13.60
CA LEU A 14 19.78 13.04 14.59
C LEU A 14 18.61 12.30 15.26
N LEU A 15 18.84 11.06 15.71
CA LEU A 15 17.83 10.30 16.45
C LEU A 15 17.38 11.06 17.70
N ASP A 16 16.08 11.20 17.87
CA ASP A 16 15.49 11.80 19.09
C ASP A 16 15.68 10.91 20.34
N GLY A 17 15.91 9.62 20.15
CA GLY A 17 16.19 8.64 21.21
C GLY A 17 14.98 8.28 22.11
N LYS A 18 13.98 9.13 22.19
CA LYS A 18 12.81 8.97 23.07
C LYS A 18 11.48 8.91 22.34
N SER A 19 11.42 9.40 21.11
CA SER A 19 10.20 9.49 20.32
C SER A 19 10.16 8.44 19.25
N TYR A 20 8.98 7.91 19.00
CA TYR A 20 8.71 6.94 17.93
C TYR A 20 7.29 7.13 17.43
N ILE A 21 7.04 6.67 16.21
CA ILE A 21 5.70 6.53 15.63
C ILE A 21 5.31 5.06 15.81
N ALA A 22 4.15 4.81 16.40
CA ALA A 22 3.66 3.46 16.61
C ALA A 22 2.84 2.97 15.39
N ALA A 23 2.73 1.66 15.27
CA ALA A 23 1.81 1.06 14.30
C ALA A 23 0.37 1.47 14.65
N GLY A 24 -0.36 1.96 13.65
CA GLY A 24 -1.72 2.46 13.82
C GLY A 24 -1.82 3.96 14.10
N ASP A 25 -0.72 4.65 14.35
CA ASP A 25 -0.75 6.11 14.47
C ASP A 25 -1.17 6.75 13.14
N LEU A 26 -2.17 7.60 13.20
CA LEU A 26 -2.57 8.44 12.07
C LEU A 26 -1.55 9.57 11.94
N CYS A 27 -0.70 9.48 10.93
CA CYS A 27 0.37 10.44 10.70
C CYS A 27 0.03 11.35 9.52
N THR A 28 0.29 12.64 9.68
CA THR A 28 0.37 13.58 8.56
C THR A 28 1.82 13.74 8.16
N VAL A 29 2.13 13.52 6.90
CA VAL A 29 3.47 13.70 6.33
C VAL A 29 3.50 15.02 5.55
N GLY A 30 4.42 15.89 5.92
CA GLY A 30 4.65 17.14 5.20
C GLY A 30 5.63 16.97 4.03
N GLU A 31 5.87 18.06 3.33
CA GLU A 31 6.81 18.07 2.23
C GLU A 31 8.25 17.82 2.68
N LYS A 32 9.02 17.19 1.80
CA LYS A 32 10.44 16.92 2.04
C LYS A 32 11.22 18.22 2.22
N THR A 33 11.90 18.35 3.34
CA THR A 33 12.74 19.53 3.61
C THR A 33 13.95 19.58 2.68
N PRO A 34 14.59 20.75 2.49
CA PRO A 34 15.85 20.85 1.75
C PRO A 34 16.96 19.93 2.28
N GLY A 35 16.95 19.63 3.58
CA GLY A 35 17.85 18.66 4.22
C GLY A 35 17.50 17.19 3.98
N GLY A 36 16.51 16.90 3.15
CA GLY A 36 16.14 15.54 2.76
C GLY A 36 15.28 14.78 3.77
N LEU A 37 14.72 15.47 4.76
CA LEU A 37 13.87 14.87 5.79
C LEU A 37 12.40 15.12 5.51
N TYR A 38 11.54 14.18 5.89
CA TYR A 38 10.08 14.33 5.85
C TYR A 38 9.58 14.65 7.26
N PRO A 39 8.93 15.81 7.50
CA PRO A 39 8.23 16.05 8.75
C PRO A 39 7.01 15.14 8.85
N VAL A 40 6.87 14.47 9.98
CA VAL A 40 5.73 13.60 10.29
C VAL A 40 5.10 14.05 11.58
N THR A 41 3.82 14.42 11.52
CA THR A 41 3.02 14.76 12.69
C THR A 41 2.16 13.54 13.06
N TYR A 42 2.23 13.15 14.31
CA TYR A 42 1.57 11.97 14.85
C TYR A 42 0.98 12.23 16.24
N PRO A 43 -0.08 11.49 16.64
CA PRO A 43 -0.70 11.65 17.94
C PRO A 43 0.20 11.16 19.08
N THR A 44 0.08 11.79 20.24
CA THR A 44 0.69 11.37 21.49
C THR A 44 -0.33 11.50 22.60
N SER A 45 -0.05 10.97 23.79
CA SER A 45 -0.90 11.12 24.98
C SER A 45 -1.08 12.59 25.43
N ARG A 46 -0.27 13.51 24.92
CA ARG A 46 -0.27 14.94 25.24
C ARG A 46 -0.62 15.84 24.05
N GLY A 47 -1.30 15.32 23.04
CA GLY A 47 -1.60 16.01 21.79
C GLY A 47 -0.75 15.51 20.61
N SER A 48 -0.63 16.31 19.57
CA SER A 48 0.16 15.97 18.38
C SER A 48 1.61 16.41 18.53
N LYS A 49 2.52 15.63 17.91
CA LYS A 49 3.96 15.92 17.89
C LYS A 49 4.51 15.78 16.49
N THR A 50 5.32 16.72 16.05
CA THR A 50 6.03 16.63 14.76
C THR A 50 7.47 16.20 14.99
N ARG A 51 7.93 15.24 14.19
CA ARG A 51 9.29 14.73 14.12
C ARG A 51 9.64 14.44 12.66
N TRP A 52 10.85 14.02 12.39
CA TRP A 52 11.35 13.82 11.02
C TRP A 52 11.75 12.37 10.78
N VAL A 53 11.62 11.95 9.52
CA VAL A 53 12.14 10.66 9.03
C VAL A 53 12.94 10.89 7.75
N ARG A 54 14.01 10.11 7.53
CA ARG A 54 14.86 10.25 6.34
C ARG A 54 14.22 9.70 5.08
N THR A 55 13.37 8.74 5.25
CA THR A 55 12.74 8.04 4.12
C THR A 55 11.41 7.48 4.54
N LEU A 56 10.49 7.47 3.61
CA LEU A 56 9.26 6.69 3.70
C LEU A 56 9.46 5.28 3.11
N LYS A 57 10.62 4.99 2.53
CA LYS A 57 11.02 3.65 2.11
C LYS A 57 11.09 2.70 3.31
N GLY A 58 10.59 1.49 3.12
CA GLY A 58 10.50 0.49 4.19
C GLY A 58 9.14 0.45 4.90
N PHE A 59 8.27 1.42 4.66
CA PHE A 59 6.88 1.41 5.11
C PHE A 59 5.95 0.75 4.12
N LEU A 60 6.25 0.94 2.83
CA LEU A 60 5.47 0.44 1.73
C LEU A 60 6.33 -0.46 0.85
N CYS A 61 5.74 -1.57 0.45
CA CYS A 61 6.36 -2.49 -0.48
C CYS A 61 6.06 -2.03 -1.91
N ASN A 62 7.12 -1.71 -2.66
CA ASN A 62 7.05 -1.35 -4.06
C ASN A 62 7.67 -2.46 -4.92
N GLN A 63 6.91 -3.04 -5.84
CA GLN A 63 7.37 -4.14 -6.70
C GLN A 63 8.62 -3.79 -7.54
N ARG A 64 8.79 -2.51 -7.88
CA ARG A 64 9.89 -2.05 -8.72
C ARG A 64 11.27 -2.16 -8.06
N GLU A 65 11.28 -2.30 -6.74
CA GLU A 65 12.51 -2.48 -5.95
C GLU A 65 13.04 -3.93 -5.96
N TYR A 66 12.30 -4.86 -6.61
CA TYR A 66 12.62 -6.29 -6.59
C TYR A 66 12.75 -6.90 -8.00
N PRO A 67 13.71 -6.40 -8.84
CA PRO A 67 13.95 -6.94 -10.17
C PRO A 67 14.49 -8.36 -10.15
N ASP A 68 15.21 -8.73 -9.07
CA ASP A 68 15.94 -9.99 -8.96
C ASP A 68 15.20 -11.08 -8.19
N ILE A 69 13.95 -10.84 -7.78
CA ILE A 69 13.14 -11.87 -7.12
C ILE A 69 12.28 -12.57 -8.18
N PRO A 70 12.58 -13.83 -8.54
CA PRO A 70 11.81 -14.57 -9.52
C PRO A 70 10.35 -14.77 -9.07
N TYR A 71 9.44 -14.60 -10.01
CA TYR A 71 8.01 -14.84 -9.82
C TYR A 71 7.41 -15.47 -11.08
N PRO A 72 7.95 -16.63 -11.52
CA PRO A 72 7.58 -17.25 -12.79
C PRO A 72 6.18 -17.85 -12.74
N ALA A 73 5.57 -17.98 -13.92
CA ALA A 73 4.38 -18.78 -14.19
C ALA A 73 4.42 -19.27 -15.64
N LYS A 74 3.53 -20.21 -15.99
CA LYS A 74 3.43 -20.72 -17.36
C LYS A 74 3.22 -19.57 -18.36
N GLY A 75 4.08 -19.47 -19.37
CA GLY A 75 4.11 -18.40 -20.36
C GLY A 75 4.74 -17.07 -19.86
N TYR A 76 5.30 -17.06 -18.64
CA TYR A 76 5.98 -15.93 -18.01
C TYR A 76 7.16 -16.42 -17.17
N GLU A 77 8.01 -17.24 -17.75
CA GLU A 77 9.09 -17.98 -17.06
C GLU A 77 10.12 -17.02 -16.46
N ASN A 78 10.38 -15.90 -17.10
CA ASN A 78 11.33 -14.88 -16.66
C ASN A 78 10.69 -13.75 -15.82
N ALA A 79 9.43 -13.92 -15.41
CA ALA A 79 8.78 -12.90 -14.58
C ALA A 79 9.42 -12.78 -13.20
N THR A 80 9.46 -11.55 -12.72
CA THR A 80 9.97 -11.20 -11.38
C THR A 80 8.88 -10.46 -10.58
N ILE A 81 9.15 -10.19 -9.31
CA ILE A 81 8.27 -9.32 -8.53
C ILE A 81 8.13 -7.95 -9.19
N LYS A 82 9.19 -7.39 -9.78
CA LYS A 82 9.12 -6.11 -10.50
C LYS A 82 8.10 -6.14 -11.63
N SER A 83 8.00 -7.23 -12.39
CA SER A 83 7.14 -7.32 -13.58
C SER A 83 5.71 -7.80 -13.29
N GLY A 84 5.51 -8.66 -12.27
CA GLY A 84 4.21 -9.30 -12.00
C GLY A 84 3.77 -9.32 -10.54
N GLY A 85 4.48 -8.65 -9.65
CA GLY A 85 4.33 -8.79 -8.19
C GLY A 85 3.42 -7.77 -7.51
N CYS A 86 2.62 -6.98 -8.23
CA CYS A 86 1.75 -5.99 -7.60
C CYS A 86 0.85 -6.59 -6.51
N GLY A 87 0.28 -7.77 -6.74
CA GLY A 87 -0.54 -8.46 -5.76
C GLY A 87 0.24 -8.93 -4.53
N VAL A 88 1.48 -9.41 -4.71
CA VAL A 88 2.38 -9.78 -3.61
C VAL A 88 2.72 -8.57 -2.75
N CYS A 89 3.13 -7.46 -3.37
CA CYS A 89 3.45 -6.23 -2.66
C CYS A 89 2.22 -5.60 -1.99
N ALA A 90 1.04 -5.66 -2.64
CA ALA A 90 -0.20 -5.24 -2.02
C ALA A 90 -0.51 -6.06 -0.75
N ALA A 91 -0.31 -7.37 -0.78
CA ALA A 91 -0.50 -8.23 0.39
C ALA A 91 0.50 -7.90 1.51
N VAL A 92 1.77 -7.61 1.18
CA VAL A 92 2.76 -7.13 2.17
C VAL A 92 2.27 -5.84 2.84
N ASN A 93 1.79 -4.88 2.05
CA ASN A 93 1.29 -3.60 2.56
C ASN A 93 0.07 -3.79 3.48
N VAL A 94 -0.87 -4.67 3.11
CA VAL A 94 -2.05 -4.99 3.95
C VAL A 94 -1.63 -5.61 5.28
N VAL A 95 -0.80 -6.67 5.25
CA VAL A 95 -0.35 -7.34 6.47
C VAL A 95 0.40 -6.36 7.36
N GLY A 96 1.29 -5.57 6.78
CA GLY A 96 2.02 -4.55 7.49
C GLY A 96 1.11 -3.52 8.15
N ALA A 97 0.16 -2.96 7.41
CA ALA A 97 -0.78 -1.95 7.91
C ALA A 97 -1.62 -2.46 9.10
N LEU A 98 -2.13 -3.70 9.00
CA LEU A 98 -3.03 -4.24 10.03
C LEU A 98 -2.31 -4.86 11.22
N THR A 99 -1.11 -5.41 11.05
CA THR A 99 -0.42 -6.14 12.11
C THR A 99 0.77 -5.39 12.71
N GLY A 100 1.24 -4.34 12.05
CA GLY A 100 2.48 -3.64 12.41
C GLY A 100 3.75 -4.48 12.19
N LYS A 101 3.65 -5.62 11.48
CA LYS A 101 4.78 -6.51 11.22
C LYS A 101 5.40 -6.21 9.86
N ALA A 102 6.71 -6.03 9.80
CA ALA A 102 7.44 -6.01 8.55
C ALA A 102 7.49 -7.42 7.95
N ILE A 103 6.91 -7.59 6.77
CA ILE A 103 6.92 -8.87 6.05
C ILE A 103 7.84 -8.75 4.85
N SER A 104 8.78 -9.69 4.72
CA SER A 104 9.63 -9.76 3.54
C SER A 104 8.82 -10.12 2.29
N VAL A 105 9.12 -9.43 1.19
CA VAL A 105 8.53 -9.75 -0.12
C VAL A 105 8.79 -11.20 -0.53
N ARG A 106 9.98 -11.74 -0.22
CA ARG A 106 10.31 -13.16 -0.49
C ARG A 106 9.36 -14.10 0.24
N VAL A 107 9.11 -13.86 1.53
CA VAL A 107 8.17 -14.68 2.33
C VAL A 107 6.75 -14.60 1.75
N MET A 108 6.30 -13.42 1.33
CA MET A 108 4.98 -13.27 0.72
C MET A 108 4.92 -13.90 -0.67
N ARG A 109 5.99 -13.78 -1.48
CA ARG A 109 6.11 -14.43 -2.76
C ARG A 109 6.06 -15.96 -2.61
N ASP A 110 6.79 -16.51 -1.66
CA ASP A 110 6.83 -17.95 -1.39
C ASP A 110 5.46 -18.47 -0.97
N LEU A 111 4.75 -17.71 -0.12
CA LEU A 111 3.36 -18.01 0.25
C LEU A 111 2.43 -18.00 -0.98
N ALA A 112 2.59 -17.03 -1.87
CA ALA A 112 1.78 -16.94 -3.08
C ALA A 112 2.05 -18.11 -4.04
N VAL A 113 3.31 -18.50 -4.23
CA VAL A 113 3.71 -19.60 -5.11
C VAL A 113 3.28 -20.94 -4.54
N SER A 114 3.69 -21.27 -3.32
CA SER A 114 3.38 -22.55 -2.67
C SER A 114 1.87 -22.73 -2.44
N GLY A 115 1.16 -21.64 -2.18
CA GLY A 115 -0.29 -21.63 -2.04
C GLY A 115 -1.05 -21.61 -3.36
N GLY A 116 -0.39 -21.67 -4.52
CA GLY A 116 -1.02 -21.65 -5.84
C GLY A 116 -1.76 -20.35 -6.18
N ALA A 117 -1.36 -19.23 -5.58
CA ALA A 117 -1.89 -17.92 -5.90
C ALA A 117 -1.16 -17.24 -7.07
N ARG A 118 0.03 -17.72 -7.47
CA ARG A 118 0.70 -17.26 -8.69
C ARG A 118 0.03 -17.83 -9.94
N VAL A 119 -0.37 -16.96 -10.84
CA VAL A 119 -1.02 -17.31 -12.11
C VAL A 119 -0.36 -16.58 -13.27
N SER A 120 -0.59 -17.01 -14.51
CA SER A 120 0.03 -16.43 -15.71
C SER A 120 -0.09 -14.90 -15.78
N GLY A 121 -1.27 -14.35 -15.49
CA GLY A 121 -1.53 -12.91 -15.52
C GLY A 121 -1.13 -12.14 -14.26
N GLY A 122 -0.43 -12.74 -13.29
CA GLY A 122 -0.04 -12.07 -12.06
C GLY A 122 -0.38 -12.87 -10.80
N THR A 123 -1.26 -12.36 -9.95
CA THR A 123 -1.63 -12.97 -8.66
C THR A 123 -3.14 -13.18 -8.57
N ASN A 124 -3.59 -14.39 -8.29
CA ASN A 124 -4.95 -14.67 -7.87
C ASN A 124 -5.16 -14.12 -6.47
N MET A 125 -5.72 -12.91 -6.40
CA MET A 125 -5.86 -12.18 -5.13
C MET A 125 -6.81 -12.88 -4.17
N LYS A 126 -7.88 -13.50 -4.64
CA LYS A 126 -8.82 -14.23 -3.76
C LYS A 126 -8.08 -15.34 -3.01
N ARG A 127 -7.22 -16.09 -3.70
CA ARG A 127 -6.44 -17.16 -3.09
C ARG A 127 -5.37 -16.63 -2.15
N LEU A 128 -4.58 -15.62 -2.57
CA LEU A 128 -3.58 -15.01 -1.71
C LEU A 128 -4.20 -14.37 -0.47
N ALA A 129 -5.33 -13.70 -0.60
CA ALA A 129 -6.07 -13.12 0.52
C ALA A 129 -6.45 -14.16 1.57
N SER A 130 -6.98 -15.32 1.16
CA SER A 130 -7.29 -16.43 2.09
C SER A 130 -6.03 -16.91 2.82
N LEU A 131 -4.92 -17.05 2.12
CA LEU A 131 -3.65 -17.50 2.70
C LEU A 131 -3.09 -16.51 3.75
N ILE A 132 -3.13 -15.20 3.45
CA ILE A 132 -2.66 -14.19 4.41
C ILE A 132 -3.61 -14.07 5.60
N CYS A 133 -4.91 -14.22 5.42
CA CYS A 133 -5.86 -14.24 6.52
C CYS A 133 -5.57 -15.39 7.49
N ALA A 134 -5.41 -16.60 6.97
CA ALA A 134 -5.07 -17.76 7.78
C ALA A 134 -3.73 -17.60 8.51
N ARG A 135 -2.69 -17.11 7.82
CA ARG A 135 -1.33 -16.98 8.37
C ARG A 135 -1.16 -15.85 9.38
N TYR A 136 -1.88 -14.76 9.22
CA TYR A 136 -1.66 -13.53 10.01
C TYR A 136 -2.85 -13.16 10.91
N GLY A 137 -3.87 -14.01 10.97
CA GLY A 137 -5.05 -13.78 11.82
C GLY A 137 -5.89 -12.60 11.36
N LEU A 138 -6.01 -12.40 10.05
CA LEU A 138 -6.81 -11.34 9.46
C LEU A 138 -8.18 -11.88 9.02
N LYS A 139 -9.15 -10.99 8.91
CA LYS A 139 -10.45 -11.24 8.29
C LYS A 139 -10.51 -10.59 6.93
N MET A 140 -11.23 -11.20 5.99
CA MET A 140 -11.40 -10.64 4.65
C MET A 140 -12.82 -10.86 4.15
N THR A 141 -13.40 -9.80 3.60
CA THR A 141 -14.64 -9.83 2.80
C THR A 141 -14.38 -9.19 1.44
N THR A 142 -15.29 -9.39 0.52
CA THR A 142 -15.18 -8.80 -0.82
C THR A 142 -16.44 -8.01 -1.17
N THR A 143 -16.26 -6.92 -1.91
CA THR A 143 -17.37 -6.12 -2.40
C THR A 143 -17.03 -5.43 -3.72
N SER A 144 -18.04 -4.98 -4.45
CA SER A 144 -17.91 -4.04 -5.56
C SER A 144 -18.58 -2.70 -5.25
N SER A 145 -19.06 -2.51 -4.02
CA SER A 145 -19.76 -1.31 -3.56
C SER A 145 -18.77 -0.27 -3.05
N LEU A 146 -18.78 0.92 -3.64
CA LEU A 146 -17.97 2.04 -3.17
C LEU A 146 -18.36 2.51 -1.76
N PRO A 147 -19.64 2.65 -1.40
CA PRO A 147 -20.03 2.99 -0.03
C PRO A 147 -19.55 1.98 1.02
N GLU A 148 -19.50 0.69 0.68
CA GLU A 148 -18.97 -0.33 1.59
C GLU A 148 -17.45 -0.19 1.78
N LEU A 149 -16.70 0.08 0.70
CA LEU A 149 -15.29 0.40 0.79
C LEU A 149 -15.06 1.59 1.72
N GLN A 150 -15.77 2.70 1.51
CA GLN A 150 -15.62 3.91 2.31
C GLN A 150 -15.92 3.65 3.79
N ARG A 151 -17.03 2.98 4.12
CA ARG A 151 -17.35 2.61 5.51
C ARG A 151 -16.28 1.73 6.14
N HIS A 152 -15.72 0.79 5.37
CA HIS A 152 -14.66 -0.10 5.84
C HIS A 152 -13.37 0.68 6.19
N LEU A 153 -12.95 1.59 5.31
CA LEU A 153 -11.77 2.43 5.53
C LEU A 153 -11.94 3.39 6.72
N ILE A 154 -13.14 3.98 6.88
CA ILE A 154 -13.47 4.86 8.04
C ILE A 154 -13.37 4.09 9.37
N ARG A 155 -13.71 2.80 9.38
CA ARG A 155 -13.59 1.93 10.56
C ARG A 155 -12.17 1.41 10.83
N GLY A 156 -11.17 1.91 10.10
CA GLY A 156 -9.77 1.53 10.27
C GLY A 156 -9.36 0.24 9.55
N GLY A 157 -10.22 -0.31 8.69
CA GLY A 157 -9.86 -1.38 7.78
C GLY A 157 -8.98 -0.89 6.63
N VAL A 158 -8.41 -1.82 5.88
CA VAL A 158 -7.67 -1.55 4.64
C VAL A 158 -8.23 -2.40 3.51
N ALA A 159 -7.97 -2.00 2.27
CA ALA A 159 -8.50 -2.75 1.13
C ALA A 159 -7.46 -2.90 0.01
N ILE A 160 -7.42 -4.07 -0.63
CA ILE A 160 -6.77 -4.22 -1.93
C ILE A 160 -7.81 -3.91 -3.00
N CYS A 161 -7.50 -2.93 -3.84
CA CYS A 161 -8.34 -2.48 -4.93
C CYS A 161 -7.85 -3.11 -6.24
N ASN A 162 -8.78 -3.75 -6.96
CA ASN A 162 -8.51 -4.47 -8.19
C ASN A 162 -8.73 -3.54 -9.39
N CYS A 163 -7.69 -2.84 -9.81
CA CYS A 163 -7.74 -1.90 -10.92
C CYS A 163 -7.79 -2.65 -12.27
N ALA A 164 -8.62 -2.15 -13.17
CA ALA A 164 -8.87 -2.76 -14.47
C ALA A 164 -7.90 -2.31 -15.57
N GLY A 165 -6.98 -1.37 -15.27
CA GLY A 165 -6.08 -0.80 -16.27
C GLY A 165 -6.76 0.30 -17.09
N ARG A 166 -7.51 1.17 -16.46
CA ARG A 166 -8.16 2.34 -17.08
C ARG A 166 -7.29 3.59 -17.00
N GLU A 167 -5.96 3.38 -17.09
CA GLU A 167 -4.91 4.39 -17.18
C GLU A 167 -4.64 5.22 -15.92
N MET A 168 -5.48 5.20 -14.87
CA MET A 168 -5.19 5.96 -13.66
C MET A 168 -4.00 5.37 -12.90
N PHE A 169 -4.11 4.11 -12.46
CA PHE A 169 -3.06 3.43 -11.71
C PHE A 169 -2.16 2.56 -12.59
N SER A 170 -2.65 2.10 -13.74
CA SER A 170 -1.91 1.27 -14.69
C SER A 170 -2.63 1.25 -16.04
N THR A 171 -1.92 0.88 -17.11
CA THR A 171 -2.50 0.57 -18.42
C THR A 171 -2.97 -0.88 -18.53
N GLY A 172 -2.55 -1.73 -17.60
CA GLY A 172 -3.01 -3.13 -17.45
C GLY A 172 -3.66 -3.37 -16.10
N GLY A 173 -4.05 -4.62 -15.82
CA GLY A 173 -4.56 -5.00 -14.51
C GLY A 173 -3.54 -4.70 -13.41
N HIS A 174 -4.00 -4.14 -12.28
CA HIS A 174 -3.12 -3.74 -11.19
C HIS A 174 -3.82 -3.84 -9.83
N TYR A 175 -3.05 -4.06 -8.78
CA TYR A 175 -3.54 -3.99 -7.41
C TYR A 175 -2.90 -2.82 -6.69
N VAL A 176 -3.73 -1.96 -6.10
CA VAL A 176 -3.29 -0.90 -5.17
C VAL A 176 -3.95 -1.12 -3.81
N VAL A 177 -3.42 -0.49 -2.76
CA VAL A 177 -3.94 -0.66 -1.40
C VAL A 177 -4.51 0.65 -0.90
N ALA A 178 -5.80 0.69 -0.61
CA ALA A 178 -6.43 1.76 0.13
C ALA A 178 -6.16 1.55 1.63
N LEU A 179 -5.42 2.47 2.23
CA LEU A 179 -4.94 2.42 3.61
C LEU A 179 -5.87 3.12 4.60
N GLY A 180 -6.78 3.95 4.13
CA GLY A 180 -7.70 4.75 4.93
C GLY A 180 -8.19 5.97 4.18
N ILE A 181 -8.92 6.84 4.89
CA ILE A 181 -9.38 8.15 4.39
C ILE A 181 -8.73 9.24 5.24
N LEU A 182 -8.12 10.21 4.58
CA LEU A 182 -7.48 11.36 5.20
C LEU A 182 -7.87 12.63 4.43
N GLY A 183 -8.41 13.62 5.12
CA GLY A 183 -8.86 14.88 4.49
C GLY A 183 -9.91 14.66 3.40
N GLY A 184 -10.80 13.66 3.55
CA GLY A 184 -11.82 13.31 2.57
C GLY A 184 -11.32 12.49 1.36
N LYS A 185 -10.00 12.28 1.24
CA LYS A 185 -9.40 11.49 0.16
C LYS A 185 -8.95 10.12 0.63
N VAL A 186 -9.02 9.13 -0.25
CA VAL A 186 -8.46 7.81 -0.02
C VAL A 186 -6.94 7.89 -0.09
N CYS A 187 -6.28 7.46 0.99
CA CYS A 187 -4.84 7.29 1.06
C CYS A 187 -4.47 5.94 0.43
N ILE A 188 -3.65 5.96 -0.62
CA ILE A 188 -3.37 4.79 -1.45
C ILE A 188 -1.87 4.50 -1.46
N ALA A 189 -1.50 3.25 -1.21
CA ALA A 189 -0.18 2.71 -1.53
C ALA A 189 -0.25 2.02 -2.91
N ASP A 190 0.57 2.50 -3.83
CA ASP A 190 0.70 1.91 -5.17
C ASP A 190 1.98 1.06 -5.26
N PRO A 191 1.88 -0.28 -5.32
CA PRO A 191 3.04 -1.15 -5.46
C PRO A 191 3.86 -0.91 -6.74
N GLY A 192 3.29 -0.26 -7.73
CA GLY A 192 3.95 0.07 -8.99
C GLY A 192 4.35 1.55 -9.11
N LEU A 193 4.48 2.28 -8.01
CA LEU A 193 4.85 3.69 -8.00
C LEU A 193 6.28 3.88 -8.52
N TYR A 194 6.47 4.90 -9.35
CA TYR A 194 7.77 5.39 -9.82
C TYR A 194 7.74 6.89 -10.06
N THR A 195 8.91 7.51 -10.08
CA THR A 195 9.04 8.96 -10.30
C THR A 195 8.37 9.36 -11.61
N GLY A 196 7.44 10.29 -11.55
CA GLY A 196 6.71 10.78 -12.73
C GLY A 196 5.49 9.93 -13.16
N LYS A 197 5.19 8.80 -12.49
CA LYS A 197 4.00 7.98 -12.85
C LYS A 197 2.71 8.78 -12.95
N TYR A 198 2.53 9.76 -12.09
CA TYR A 198 1.34 10.61 -12.00
C TYR A 198 1.57 12.03 -12.54
N SER A 199 2.58 12.24 -13.41
CA SER A 199 2.96 13.57 -13.90
C SER A 199 2.13 14.06 -15.09
N THR A 200 1.36 13.21 -15.77
CA THR A 200 0.49 13.64 -16.88
C THR A 200 -0.63 14.54 -16.37
N ALA A 201 -1.09 15.48 -17.19
CA ALA A 201 -2.17 16.41 -16.83
C ALA A 201 -3.42 15.67 -16.33
N ALA A 202 -3.84 14.60 -17.01
CA ALA A 202 -5.01 13.82 -16.65
C ALA A 202 -4.89 13.15 -15.26
N ARG A 203 -3.69 12.67 -14.91
CA ARG A 203 -3.43 12.05 -13.60
C ARG A 203 -3.26 13.09 -12.50
N LYS A 204 -2.52 14.18 -12.76
CA LYS A 204 -2.35 15.30 -11.80
C LYS A 204 -3.67 15.94 -11.39
N ALA A 205 -4.64 16.01 -12.29
CA ALA A 205 -5.95 16.57 -12.01
C ALA A 205 -6.78 15.73 -11.02
N LYS A 206 -6.46 14.45 -10.84
CA LYS A 206 -7.26 13.48 -10.07
C LYS A 206 -6.54 12.91 -8.86
N VAL A 207 -5.22 13.02 -8.81
CA VAL A 207 -4.42 12.43 -7.72
C VAL A 207 -3.37 13.42 -7.23
N GLN A 208 -3.13 13.41 -5.93
CA GLN A 208 -2.04 14.11 -5.28
C GLN A 208 -1.03 13.06 -4.80
N VAL A 209 0.25 13.27 -5.10
CA VAL A 209 1.34 12.40 -4.63
C VAL A 209 2.06 13.10 -3.50
N SER A 210 2.22 12.41 -2.37
CA SER A 210 2.99 12.88 -1.22
C SER A 210 3.92 11.76 -0.74
N GLY A 211 5.20 11.89 -1.05
CA GLY A 211 6.18 10.82 -0.81
C GLY A 211 5.81 9.55 -1.59
N ASP A 212 5.68 8.44 -0.87
CA ASP A 212 5.31 7.14 -1.44
C ASP A 212 3.79 6.86 -1.38
N LEU A 213 2.99 7.85 -0.99
CA LEU A 213 1.53 7.76 -0.89
C LEU A 213 0.83 8.59 -1.97
N ILE A 214 -0.33 8.12 -2.35
CA ILE A 214 -1.21 8.76 -3.32
C ILE A 214 -2.53 9.07 -2.63
N PHE A 215 -3.07 10.24 -2.89
CA PHE A 215 -4.37 10.68 -2.41
C PHE A 215 -5.28 10.93 -3.59
N ALA A 216 -6.44 10.29 -3.61
CA ALA A 216 -7.43 10.41 -4.66
C ALA A 216 -8.84 10.41 -4.06
N ASP A 217 -9.79 10.99 -4.79
CA ASP A 217 -11.19 10.82 -4.43
C ASP A 217 -11.60 9.35 -4.59
N ALA A 218 -12.52 8.91 -3.76
CA ALA A 218 -12.99 7.53 -3.76
C ALA A 218 -13.60 7.13 -5.10
N GLU A 219 -14.25 8.07 -5.77
CA GLU A 219 -14.83 7.94 -7.12
C GLU A 219 -13.74 7.70 -8.17
N THR A 220 -12.62 8.39 -8.08
CA THR A 220 -11.46 8.20 -8.96
C THR A 220 -10.89 6.78 -8.83
N LEU A 221 -10.74 6.29 -7.59
CA LEU A 221 -10.31 4.92 -7.33
C LEU A 221 -11.32 3.90 -7.86
N ASN A 222 -12.61 4.13 -7.59
CA ASN A 222 -13.68 3.25 -8.05
C ASN A 222 -13.75 3.19 -9.59
N ALA A 223 -13.61 4.32 -10.27
CA ALA A 223 -13.64 4.36 -11.73
C ALA A 223 -12.57 3.45 -12.36
N ASP A 224 -11.38 3.38 -11.78
CA ASP A 224 -10.29 2.51 -12.27
C ASP A 224 -10.52 1.02 -11.95
N CYS A 225 -11.42 0.71 -11.00
CA CYS A 225 -11.81 -0.66 -10.62
C CYS A 225 -13.06 -1.18 -11.38
N ILE A 226 -13.76 -0.33 -12.15
CA ILE A 226 -14.93 -0.75 -12.94
C ILE A 226 -14.52 -1.82 -13.96
N GLY A 227 -15.31 -2.89 -14.06
CA GLY A 227 -15.02 -4.05 -14.90
C GLY A 227 -14.30 -5.18 -14.17
N ARG A 228 -14.00 -5.01 -12.87
CA ARG A 228 -13.49 -6.08 -11.99
C ARG A 228 -14.58 -6.57 -11.03
N ALA A 229 -14.54 -7.87 -10.74
CA ALA A 229 -15.41 -8.51 -9.75
C ALA A 229 -14.59 -9.55 -8.96
N PRO A 230 -14.40 -9.36 -7.65
CA PRO A 230 -14.74 -8.16 -6.88
C PRO A 230 -13.85 -6.97 -7.22
N ARG A 231 -14.33 -5.75 -6.97
CA ARG A 231 -13.50 -4.53 -7.05
C ARG A 231 -12.57 -4.38 -5.86
N TYR A 232 -13.03 -4.81 -4.68
CA TYR A 232 -12.33 -4.59 -3.42
C TYR A 232 -12.26 -5.87 -2.59
N TYR A 233 -11.09 -6.13 -2.05
CA TYR A 233 -10.85 -7.10 -1.00
C TYR A 233 -10.63 -6.32 0.30
N LEU A 234 -11.58 -6.39 1.21
CA LEU A 234 -11.62 -5.62 2.46
C LEU A 234 -11.00 -6.42 3.58
N PHE A 235 -9.97 -5.89 4.23
CA PHE A 235 -9.25 -6.57 5.29
C PHE A 235 -9.39 -5.85 6.63
N SER A 236 -9.55 -6.62 7.71
CA SER A 236 -9.53 -6.16 9.08
C SER A 236 -8.81 -7.16 9.98
N LYS A 237 -8.54 -6.75 11.20
CA LYS A 237 -8.03 -7.60 12.26
C LYS A 237 -9.15 -8.36 12.95
#